data_448c8f5690b174c2aef5ebc6094f1641
#
_entry.id   448c8f5690b174c2aef5ebc6094f1641
#
_cell.length_a   1.000
_cell.length_b   1.000
_cell.length_c   1.000
_cell.angle_alpha   90.00
_cell.angle_beta   90.00
_cell.angle_gamma   90.00
#
_symmetry.space_group_name_H-M   'P 1'
#
loop_
_entity.id
_entity.type
_entity.pdbx_description
1 polymer ?
#
loop_
_entity_poly.entity_id
_entity_poly.type
_entity_poly.pdbx_seq_one_letter_code
_entity_poly.pdbx_strand_id
1 'polypeptide(L)'
;MQPRGGERYEFTWPGKNAAMIEANTSTTKTLRPCLSESVDWDNTGNVYIKGDNLTALKIIQESHLGAIKLIYVDPPYNTGSDFVFRDDYSVERKEFGKMIGAEVEEGNRLFENTNANGRLHSDWCSMIYPRLLISKTLLRKDGAIFISIDDNELNNLLNICDEMFGKTNHVATIPWRKRTAKSDVPFGVSQDYEWIVAYAKSDEYLASIEGKRRKYYTSEDYPENPWRVHDLTKQTTATGRPNSFFTMVNPKTKEEYPADPNRTWAITNDTFEKYYAEGRVIFPGDYDFLRISKPVLRYFKTDDMKKAGEMFGNIAVSTKLPDDIGMSQDGTKEITSIFGKKMFSIPKPTSLIDFIIRISTNLDDDDIILDFFSGSATTAHSVMKQNALDGKRRKFVLVQVPENCAEKLIDAHESGFETICDVGMERIRRVGKEISKGDVGFRVFSIDSSNMKDVYFSSKDYSQTILDGVVDNIKDDRSDLNLLSSVIIGWGLKLSLPYETIIVAGKKVHNVDKSALVACFESEIDENVVRSIAEMNPSYAVFRDHSFRSSSNKINLEEIFKMKSPDTVIRVI
;
A
#
# COMPACT_ATOMS: atom_id res chain seq x y z
N MET A 1 -23.62 -1.87 -46.83
CA MET A 1 -23.14 -2.13 -45.46
C MET A 1 -22.77 -0.79 -44.86
N GLN A 2 -23.54 -0.30 -43.87
CA GLN A 2 -23.13 0.89 -43.13
C GLN A 2 -21.98 0.49 -42.19
N PRO A 3 -20.90 1.29 -42.06
CA PRO A 3 -19.86 1.02 -41.09
C PRO A 3 -20.47 1.11 -39.69
N ARG A 4 -20.55 0.00 -38.99
CA ARG A 4 -20.84 -0.05 -37.55
C ARG A 4 -19.76 0.74 -36.82
N GLY A 5 -20.18 1.56 -35.89
CA GLY A 5 -19.45 2.58 -35.13
C GLY A 5 -17.97 2.28 -34.90
N GLY A 6 -17.14 3.35 -34.96
CA GLY A 6 -15.70 3.28 -35.10
C GLY A 6 -15.05 2.27 -34.12
N GLU A 7 -14.22 1.40 -34.70
CA GLU A 7 -13.39 0.46 -33.99
C GLU A 7 -12.56 1.25 -32.94
N ARG A 8 -12.67 0.89 -31.65
CA ARG A 8 -11.87 1.44 -30.56
C ARG A 8 -10.95 0.34 -30.04
N TYR A 9 -9.71 0.68 -29.75
CA TYR A 9 -8.84 -0.23 -29.04
C TYR A 9 -9.42 -0.46 -27.65
N GLU A 10 -9.71 -1.71 -27.33
CA GLU A 10 -10.20 -2.15 -26.03
C GLU A 10 -9.57 -3.48 -25.67
N PHE A 11 -9.03 -3.58 -24.47
CA PHE A 11 -8.58 -4.83 -23.91
C PHE A 11 -9.78 -5.56 -23.28
N THR A 12 -10.11 -6.74 -23.81
CA THR A 12 -11.28 -7.51 -23.35
C THR A 12 -10.96 -9.00 -23.26
N TRP A 13 -11.67 -9.69 -22.39
CA TRP A 13 -11.61 -11.14 -22.21
C TRP A 13 -12.99 -11.67 -21.78
N PRO A 14 -13.27 -12.98 -21.95
CA PRO A 14 -14.47 -13.60 -21.41
C PRO A 14 -14.51 -13.50 -19.88
N GLY A 15 -15.53 -12.79 -19.32
CA GLY A 15 -15.67 -12.57 -17.88
C GLY A 15 -15.38 -11.13 -17.41
N LYS A 16 -14.87 -10.22 -18.26
CA LYS A 16 -14.56 -8.83 -17.87
C LYS A 16 -15.75 -8.11 -17.23
N ASN A 17 -16.92 -8.18 -17.85
CA ASN A 17 -18.12 -7.51 -17.32
C ASN A 17 -18.55 -8.06 -15.95
N ALA A 18 -18.46 -9.39 -15.75
CA ALA A 18 -18.74 -10.02 -14.46
C ALA A 18 -17.76 -9.54 -13.40
N ALA A 19 -16.45 -9.47 -13.71
CA ALA A 19 -15.42 -8.95 -12.81
C ALA A 19 -15.65 -7.47 -12.43
N MET A 20 -16.14 -6.65 -13.38
CA MET A 20 -16.53 -5.25 -13.10
C MET A 20 -17.73 -5.16 -12.16
N ILE A 21 -18.75 -5.98 -12.39
CA ILE A 21 -19.95 -6.04 -11.53
C ILE A 21 -19.54 -6.47 -10.13
N GLU A 22 -18.71 -7.50 -10.03
CA GLU A 22 -18.24 -8.00 -8.75
C GLU A 22 -17.47 -6.96 -7.95
N ALA A 23 -16.58 -6.21 -8.57
CA ALA A 23 -15.87 -5.11 -7.89
C ALA A 23 -16.83 -4.09 -7.25
N ASN A 24 -17.97 -3.83 -7.91
CA ASN A 24 -18.97 -2.85 -7.46
C ASN A 24 -20.07 -3.44 -6.57
N THR A 25 -20.13 -4.75 -6.42
CA THR A 25 -21.10 -5.42 -5.53
C THR A 25 -20.62 -5.29 -4.09
N SER A 26 -21.46 -4.73 -3.22
CA SER A 26 -21.17 -4.62 -1.79
C SER A 26 -21.11 -5.99 -1.12
N THR A 27 -20.35 -6.09 -0.04
CA THR A 27 -20.32 -7.30 0.80
C THR A 27 -21.16 -7.10 2.05
N THR A 28 -21.82 -8.18 2.51
CA THR A 28 -22.51 -8.23 3.81
C THR A 28 -21.61 -8.74 4.93
N LYS A 29 -20.38 -9.17 4.60
CA LYS A 29 -19.41 -9.67 5.57
C LYS A 29 -18.80 -8.52 6.38
N THR A 30 -18.25 -8.87 7.54
CA THR A 30 -17.59 -7.92 8.45
C THR A 30 -16.27 -8.48 8.94
N LEU A 31 -15.52 -7.66 9.69
CA LEU A 31 -14.27 -8.06 10.34
C LEU A 31 -14.51 -8.39 11.81
N ARG A 32 -14.11 -9.59 12.22
CA ARG A 32 -14.14 -10.07 13.59
C ARG A 32 -12.75 -9.95 14.23
N PRO A 33 -12.59 -9.20 15.32
CA PRO A 33 -11.33 -9.10 16.07
C PRO A 33 -10.87 -10.44 16.64
N CYS A 34 -9.58 -10.75 16.50
CA CYS A 34 -8.93 -11.95 17.02
C CYS A 34 -7.87 -11.54 18.05
N LEU A 35 -8.29 -11.18 19.27
CA LEU A 35 -7.41 -10.65 20.32
C LEU A 35 -6.29 -11.61 20.70
N SER A 36 -6.58 -12.92 20.81
CA SER A 36 -5.61 -13.94 21.19
C SER A 36 -4.47 -14.13 20.19
N GLU A 37 -4.69 -13.73 18.93
CA GLU A 37 -3.72 -13.84 17.87
C GLU A 37 -2.94 -12.52 17.67
N SER A 38 -3.43 -11.43 18.21
CA SER A 38 -2.89 -10.10 18.09
C SER A 38 -1.69 -9.87 19.03
N VAL A 39 -0.89 -8.86 18.71
CA VAL A 39 0.24 -8.41 19.54
C VAL A 39 0.08 -6.92 19.78
N ASP A 40 0.13 -6.48 21.03
CA ASP A 40 -0.02 -5.09 21.46
C ASP A 40 -1.26 -4.41 20.84
N TRP A 41 -2.40 -5.08 20.98
CA TRP A 41 -3.68 -4.67 20.37
C TRP A 41 -4.03 -3.20 20.60
N ASP A 42 -3.80 -2.67 21.80
CA ASP A 42 -4.26 -1.34 22.18
C ASP A 42 -3.42 -0.22 21.55
N ASN A 43 -2.12 -0.45 21.34
CA ASN A 43 -1.18 0.60 20.91
C ASN A 43 -0.73 0.51 19.45
N THR A 44 -0.90 -0.65 18.81
CA THR A 44 -0.43 -0.84 17.43
C THR A 44 -1.31 -0.17 16.39
N GLY A 45 -0.68 0.40 15.36
CA GLY A 45 -1.33 0.89 14.15
C GLY A 45 -1.38 -0.11 13.00
N ASN A 46 -0.79 -1.31 13.15
CA ASN A 46 -0.70 -2.32 12.11
C ASN A 46 -1.89 -3.28 12.12
N VAL A 47 -2.28 -3.77 10.95
CA VAL A 47 -3.45 -4.63 10.78
C VAL A 47 -3.10 -5.86 9.94
N TYR A 48 -3.59 -7.04 10.37
CA TYR A 48 -3.54 -8.29 9.64
C TYR A 48 -4.96 -8.86 9.49
N ILE A 49 -5.42 -9.08 8.25
CA ILE A 49 -6.77 -9.57 7.96
C ILE A 49 -6.69 -10.99 7.38
N LYS A 50 -7.34 -11.95 8.04
CA LYS A 50 -7.49 -13.33 7.56
C LYS A 50 -8.78 -13.46 6.76
N GLY A 51 -8.67 -13.82 5.49
CA GLY A 51 -9.80 -14.07 4.62
C GLY A 51 -9.56 -13.72 3.16
N ASP A 52 -10.60 -13.82 2.36
CA ASP A 52 -10.55 -13.45 0.95
C ASP A 52 -10.19 -11.97 0.76
N ASN A 53 -9.21 -11.72 -0.07
CA ASN A 53 -8.66 -10.37 -0.25
C ASN A 53 -9.62 -9.41 -0.98
N LEU A 54 -10.45 -9.88 -1.90
CA LEU A 54 -11.45 -9.01 -2.53
C LEU A 54 -12.49 -8.56 -1.52
N THR A 55 -12.97 -9.47 -0.68
CA THR A 55 -13.88 -9.15 0.43
C THR A 55 -13.24 -8.20 1.42
N ALA A 56 -11.98 -8.43 1.81
CA ALA A 56 -11.23 -7.53 2.69
C ALA A 56 -11.14 -6.12 2.11
N LEU A 57 -10.74 -6.00 0.83
CA LEU A 57 -10.63 -4.72 0.14
C LEU A 57 -11.97 -3.96 0.12
N LYS A 58 -13.09 -4.66 -0.15
CA LYS A 58 -14.43 -4.06 -0.10
C LYS A 58 -14.78 -3.55 1.30
N ILE A 59 -14.45 -4.31 2.34
CA ILE A 59 -14.75 -3.93 3.73
C ILE A 59 -13.95 -2.69 4.14
N ILE A 60 -12.64 -2.63 3.82
CA ILE A 60 -11.79 -1.50 4.23
C ILE A 60 -11.88 -0.31 3.29
N GLN A 61 -12.62 -0.40 2.18
CA GLN A 61 -12.64 0.62 1.14
C GLN A 61 -13.02 1.99 1.67
N GLU A 62 -14.11 2.10 2.43
CA GLU A 62 -14.56 3.40 2.95
C GLU A 62 -13.57 3.98 3.97
N SER A 63 -13.02 3.14 4.85
CA SER A 63 -12.10 3.57 5.91
C SER A 63 -10.69 3.95 5.40
N HIS A 64 -10.32 3.50 4.21
CA HIS A 64 -9.00 3.75 3.63
C HIS A 64 -9.05 4.46 2.27
N LEU A 65 -10.19 5.05 1.91
CA LEU A 65 -10.34 5.79 0.66
C LEU A 65 -9.30 6.91 0.55
N GLY A 66 -8.44 6.84 -0.47
CA GLY A 66 -7.37 7.82 -0.67
C GLY A 66 -6.36 7.92 0.47
N ALA A 67 -6.15 6.85 1.26
CA ALA A 67 -5.29 6.86 2.45
C ALA A 67 -3.99 6.04 2.30
N ILE A 68 -3.94 5.11 1.34
CA ILE A 68 -2.80 4.21 1.16
C ILE A 68 -1.72 4.88 0.32
N LYS A 69 -0.50 4.94 0.84
CA LYS A 69 0.66 5.49 0.13
C LYS A 69 1.28 4.48 -0.84
N LEU A 70 1.44 3.26 -0.41
CA LEU A 70 2.07 2.20 -1.17
C LEU A 70 1.21 0.93 -1.12
N ILE A 71 0.94 0.38 -2.28
CA ILE A 71 0.42 -0.98 -2.41
C ILE A 71 1.52 -1.82 -3.02
N TYR A 72 1.90 -2.91 -2.35
CA TYR A 72 2.75 -3.95 -2.92
C TYR A 72 1.97 -5.25 -2.97
N VAL A 73 2.01 -5.95 -4.10
CA VAL A 73 1.33 -7.24 -4.25
C VAL A 73 2.15 -8.22 -5.08
N ASP A 74 2.08 -9.48 -4.66
CA ASP A 74 2.70 -10.63 -5.31
C ASP A 74 1.61 -11.66 -5.62
N PRO A 75 0.78 -11.44 -6.67
CA PRO A 75 -0.34 -12.31 -7.00
C PRO A 75 0.14 -13.65 -7.57
N PRO A 76 -0.71 -14.67 -7.69
CA PRO A 76 -0.39 -15.89 -8.44
C PRO A 76 0.03 -15.56 -9.87
N TYR A 77 1.10 -16.22 -10.36
CA TYR A 77 1.69 -15.94 -11.68
C TYR A 77 1.05 -16.71 -12.83
N ASN A 78 0.11 -17.57 -12.51
CA ASN A 78 -0.61 -18.38 -13.50
C ASN A 78 0.30 -19.33 -14.31
N THR A 79 1.25 -19.96 -13.63
CA THR A 79 2.25 -20.85 -14.24
C THR A 79 1.71 -22.23 -14.64
N GLY A 80 0.40 -22.47 -14.47
CA GLY A 80 -0.27 -23.73 -14.78
C GLY A 80 -0.32 -24.72 -13.61
N SER A 81 0.37 -24.44 -12.52
CA SER A 81 0.28 -25.14 -11.22
C SER A 81 -0.24 -24.23 -10.10
N ASP A 82 -0.49 -22.97 -10.39
CA ASP A 82 -1.00 -21.99 -9.43
C ASP A 82 -2.52 -22.11 -9.31
N PHE A 83 -3.01 -22.12 -8.07
CA PHE A 83 -4.44 -22.01 -7.83
C PHE A 83 -4.87 -20.56 -8.05
N VAL A 84 -5.65 -20.36 -9.10
CA VAL A 84 -6.47 -19.17 -9.21
C VAL A 84 -7.59 -19.30 -8.20
N PHE A 85 -7.72 -18.38 -7.25
CA PHE A 85 -8.77 -18.37 -6.25
C PHE A 85 -10.12 -18.48 -6.96
N ARG A 86 -10.90 -19.49 -6.62
CA ARG A 86 -12.30 -19.55 -7.03
C ARG A 86 -13.11 -18.70 -6.07
N ASP A 87 -13.42 -17.49 -6.49
CA ASP A 87 -14.64 -16.85 -6.03
C ASP A 87 -15.82 -17.72 -6.54
N ASP A 88 -16.86 -17.88 -5.75
CA ASP A 88 -17.99 -18.81 -5.98
C ASP A 88 -18.80 -18.47 -7.26
N TYR A 89 -18.18 -18.60 -8.44
CA TYR A 89 -18.85 -18.46 -9.75
C TYR A 89 -19.62 -19.73 -10.19
N SER A 90 -19.99 -20.59 -9.24
CA SER A 90 -20.63 -21.88 -9.56
C SER A 90 -22.02 -21.76 -10.18
N VAL A 91 -22.69 -20.62 -10.04
CA VAL A 91 -24.04 -20.41 -10.61
C VAL A 91 -23.98 -20.02 -12.10
N GLU A 92 -22.94 -19.36 -12.56
CA GLU A 92 -22.84 -18.82 -13.93
C GLU A 92 -22.19 -19.80 -14.94
N ARG A 93 -21.65 -20.94 -14.50
CA ARG A 93 -21.05 -21.93 -15.41
C ARG A 93 -21.99 -22.44 -16.50
N LYS A 94 -23.27 -22.60 -16.19
CA LYS A 94 -24.29 -23.00 -17.18
C LYS A 94 -24.62 -21.89 -18.17
N GLU A 95 -24.61 -20.64 -17.73
CA GLU A 95 -24.83 -19.49 -18.61
C GLU A 95 -23.62 -19.17 -19.47
N PHE A 96 -22.40 -19.26 -18.92
CA PHE A 96 -21.18 -19.05 -19.68
C PHE A 96 -20.94 -20.14 -20.73
N GLY A 97 -21.23 -21.41 -20.40
CA GLY A 97 -21.19 -22.51 -21.37
C GLY A 97 -22.13 -22.30 -22.56
N LYS A 98 -23.30 -21.72 -22.32
CA LYS A 98 -24.25 -21.31 -23.38
C LYS A 98 -23.74 -20.14 -24.23
N MET A 99 -23.07 -19.15 -23.63
CA MET A 99 -22.52 -17.99 -24.33
C MET A 99 -21.39 -18.33 -25.31
N ILE A 100 -20.59 -19.36 -25.04
CA ILE A 100 -19.45 -19.79 -25.87
C ILE A 100 -19.73 -21.06 -26.69
N GLY A 101 -20.95 -21.64 -26.60
CA GLY A 101 -21.35 -22.80 -27.38
C GLY A 101 -20.70 -24.13 -26.97
N ALA A 102 -20.17 -24.23 -25.75
CA ALA A 102 -19.59 -25.46 -25.22
C ALA A 102 -20.55 -26.11 -24.20
N GLU A 103 -21.06 -27.31 -24.48
CA GLU A 103 -21.78 -28.15 -23.50
C GLU A 103 -20.79 -28.71 -22.47
N VAL A 104 -21.12 -28.57 -21.18
CA VAL A 104 -20.30 -29.07 -20.07
C VAL A 104 -21.05 -30.18 -19.36
N GLU A 105 -20.54 -31.43 -19.41
CA GLU A 105 -21.00 -32.56 -18.60
C GLU A 105 -20.66 -32.36 -17.13
N GLU A 106 -21.60 -32.74 -16.24
CA GLU A 106 -21.49 -32.62 -14.78
C GLU A 106 -20.39 -33.51 -14.20
N GLY A 107 -19.50 -32.95 -13.42
CA GLY A 107 -18.56 -33.65 -12.56
C GLY A 107 -17.72 -32.70 -11.70
N ASN A 108 -17.90 -32.80 -10.37
CA ASN A 108 -17.10 -32.08 -9.38
C ASN A 108 -15.58 -32.37 -9.54
N ARG A 109 -14.84 -31.49 -10.15
CA ARG A 109 -13.38 -31.50 -10.11
C ARG A 109 -12.83 -30.12 -9.78
N LEU A 110 -11.94 -30.07 -8.80
CA LEU A 110 -11.01 -28.97 -8.58
C LEU A 110 -10.14 -28.83 -9.83
N PHE A 111 -10.26 -27.71 -10.54
CA PHE A 111 -9.48 -27.49 -11.76
C PHE A 111 -8.10 -26.94 -11.41
N GLU A 112 -7.06 -27.69 -11.71
CA GLU A 112 -5.77 -27.09 -12.07
C GLU A 112 -5.98 -26.27 -13.34
N ASN A 113 -5.55 -25.02 -13.34
CA ASN A 113 -5.60 -24.15 -14.51
C ASN A 113 -4.43 -24.56 -15.42
N THR A 114 -4.65 -25.56 -16.27
CA THR A 114 -3.63 -26.14 -17.13
C THR A 114 -3.51 -25.37 -18.45
N ASN A 115 -2.28 -25.26 -18.98
CA ASN A 115 -1.96 -24.63 -20.26
C ASN A 115 -2.78 -25.11 -21.48
N ALA A 116 -3.54 -26.18 -21.35
CA ALA A 116 -4.43 -26.72 -22.40
C ALA A 116 -5.78 -26.01 -22.47
N ASN A 117 -6.09 -25.09 -21.52
CA ASN A 117 -7.38 -24.46 -21.42
C ASN A 117 -7.27 -23.00 -21.90
N GLY A 118 -7.92 -22.64 -23.01
CA GLY A 118 -7.96 -21.25 -23.52
C GLY A 118 -8.59 -20.21 -22.57
N ARG A 119 -8.96 -20.62 -21.34
CA ARG A 119 -9.47 -19.79 -20.25
C ARG A 119 -8.39 -19.37 -19.23
N LEU A 120 -7.20 -19.94 -19.29
CA LEU A 120 -6.14 -19.72 -18.31
C LEU A 120 -5.93 -18.23 -18.01
N HIS A 121 -5.73 -17.41 -19.02
CA HIS A 121 -5.53 -15.97 -18.91
C HIS A 121 -6.81 -15.22 -18.52
N SER A 122 -7.98 -15.64 -19.02
CA SER A 122 -9.27 -15.00 -18.72
C SER A 122 -9.65 -15.13 -17.24
N ASP A 123 -9.41 -16.32 -16.66
CA ASP A 123 -9.70 -16.57 -15.25
C ASP A 123 -8.75 -15.73 -14.35
N TRP A 124 -7.46 -15.64 -14.72
CA TRP A 124 -6.50 -14.79 -14.03
C TRP A 124 -6.87 -13.30 -14.15
N CYS A 125 -7.22 -12.82 -15.34
CA CYS A 125 -7.67 -11.45 -15.53
C CYS A 125 -8.92 -11.14 -14.70
N SER A 126 -9.89 -12.06 -14.65
CA SER A 126 -11.12 -11.89 -13.88
C SER A 126 -10.85 -11.88 -12.38
N MET A 127 -9.87 -12.63 -11.89
CA MET A 127 -9.44 -12.64 -10.51
C MET A 127 -8.75 -11.32 -10.10
N ILE A 128 -7.80 -10.85 -10.91
CA ILE A 128 -6.99 -9.67 -10.52
C ILE A 128 -7.72 -8.34 -10.73
N TYR A 129 -8.58 -8.24 -11.74
CA TYR A 129 -9.25 -7.01 -12.16
C TYR A 129 -10.04 -6.32 -11.04
N PRO A 130 -10.98 -6.98 -10.34
CA PRO A 130 -11.77 -6.33 -9.28
C PRO A 130 -10.89 -5.85 -8.11
N ARG A 131 -9.83 -6.58 -7.79
CA ARG A 131 -8.87 -6.23 -6.73
C ARG A 131 -8.08 -4.97 -7.06
N LEU A 132 -7.59 -4.85 -8.31
CA LEU A 132 -6.89 -3.65 -8.78
C LEU A 132 -7.84 -2.45 -8.88
N LEU A 133 -9.09 -2.67 -9.30
CA LEU A 133 -10.08 -1.58 -9.40
C LEU A 133 -10.36 -0.94 -8.05
N ILE A 134 -10.55 -1.77 -7.00
CA ILE A 134 -10.74 -1.27 -5.64
C ILE A 134 -9.44 -0.64 -5.12
N SER A 135 -8.29 -1.29 -5.31
CA SER A 135 -7.01 -0.79 -4.81
C SER A 135 -6.67 0.60 -5.34
N LYS A 136 -7.07 0.92 -6.59
CA LYS A 136 -6.95 2.28 -7.13
C LYS A 136 -7.69 3.32 -6.27
N THR A 137 -8.86 2.99 -5.71
CA THR A 137 -9.63 3.93 -4.89
C THR A 137 -8.97 4.17 -3.52
N LEU A 138 -8.26 3.17 -3.01
CA LEU A 138 -7.55 3.24 -1.74
C LEU A 138 -6.29 4.10 -1.80
N LEU A 139 -5.63 4.18 -2.97
CA LEU A 139 -4.41 4.96 -3.14
C LEU A 139 -4.63 6.45 -2.93
N ARG A 140 -3.72 7.08 -2.17
CA ARG A 140 -3.53 8.53 -2.10
C ARG A 140 -3.17 9.06 -3.50
N LYS A 141 -3.36 10.37 -3.76
CA LYS A 141 -2.98 10.99 -5.03
C LYS A 141 -1.49 10.80 -5.35
N ASP A 142 -0.64 10.94 -4.34
CA ASP A 142 0.81 10.72 -4.40
C ASP A 142 1.22 9.27 -4.08
N GLY A 143 0.28 8.33 -4.15
CA GLY A 143 0.50 6.91 -3.91
C GLY A 143 0.79 6.12 -5.18
N ALA A 144 1.35 4.91 -5.01
CA ALA A 144 1.64 4.00 -6.11
C ALA A 144 1.39 2.53 -5.73
N ILE A 145 1.17 1.72 -6.75
CA ILE A 145 1.10 0.27 -6.65
C ILE A 145 2.28 -0.38 -7.37
N PHE A 146 2.88 -1.38 -6.74
CA PHE A 146 3.95 -2.22 -7.29
C PHE A 146 3.47 -3.67 -7.30
N ILE A 147 3.54 -4.31 -8.44
CA ILE A 147 3.00 -5.64 -8.67
C ILE A 147 4.11 -6.53 -9.22
N SER A 148 4.45 -7.59 -8.49
CA SER A 148 5.36 -8.62 -8.97
C SER A 148 4.64 -9.54 -9.95
N ILE A 149 5.28 -9.89 -11.06
CA ILE A 149 4.73 -10.80 -12.07
C ILE A 149 5.86 -11.42 -12.90
N ASP A 150 5.63 -12.58 -13.52
CA ASP A 150 6.52 -13.15 -14.50
C ASP A 150 6.03 -12.93 -15.95
N ASP A 151 6.70 -13.51 -16.91
CA ASP A 151 6.40 -13.34 -18.32
C ASP A 151 5.03 -13.88 -18.73
N ASN A 152 4.41 -14.80 -17.95
CA ASN A 152 3.13 -15.42 -18.32
C ASN A 152 1.99 -14.42 -18.40
N GLU A 153 1.88 -13.51 -17.42
CA GLU A 153 0.78 -12.56 -17.32
C GLU A 153 1.21 -11.08 -17.41
N LEU A 154 2.49 -10.79 -17.67
CA LEU A 154 3.00 -9.42 -17.76
C LEU A 154 2.18 -8.55 -18.73
N ASN A 155 1.91 -9.04 -19.95
CA ASN A 155 1.19 -8.28 -20.96
C ASN A 155 -0.27 -8.02 -20.56
N ASN A 156 -0.93 -9.01 -19.96
CA ASN A 156 -2.30 -8.87 -19.48
C ASN A 156 -2.37 -7.87 -18.31
N LEU A 157 -1.42 -7.96 -17.39
CA LEU A 157 -1.32 -7.02 -16.28
C LEU A 157 -1.11 -5.57 -16.75
N LEU A 158 -0.19 -5.34 -17.70
CA LEU A 158 0.05 -4.00 -18.25
C LEU A 158 -1.22 -3.44 -18.91
N ASN A 159 -1.92 -4.24 -19.71
CA ASN A 159 -3.17 -3.80 -20.36
C ASN A 159 -4.27 -3.45 -19.34
N ILE A 160 -4.44 -4.26 -18.28
CA ILE A 160 -5.38 -4.00 -17.20
C ILE A 160 -5.00 -2.71 -16.46
N CYS A 161 -3.73 -2.55 -16.10
CA CYS A 161 -3.25 -1.37 -15.39
C CYS A 161 -3.32 -0.10 -16.26
N ASP A 162 -3.03 -0.17 -17.55
CA ASP A 162 -3.18 0.95 -18.48
C ASP A 162 -4.63 1.42 -18.55
N GLU A 163 -5.60 0.48 -18.58
CA GLU A 163 -7.03 0.81 -18.55
C GLU A 163 -7.44 1.45 -17.22
N MET A 164 -6.97 0.91 -16.10
CA MET A 164 -7.37 1.36 -14.77
C MET A 164 -6.70 2.65 -14.34
N PHE A 165 -5.37 2.68 -14.38
CA PHE A 165 -4.59 3.80 -13.85
C PHE A 165 -4.32 4.88 -14.91
N GLY A 166 -4.39 4.50 -16.19
CA GLY A 166 -3.98 5.33 -17.31
C GLY A 166 -2.51 5.10 -17.70
N LYS A 167 -2.24 4.99 -18.98
CA LYS A 167 -0.88 4.75 -19.52
C LYS A 167 0.13 5.85 -19.10
N THR A 168 -0.32 7.07 -18.90
CA THR A 168 0.51 8.19 -18.45
C THR A 168 0.99 8.04 -17.01
N ASN A 169 0.34 7.21 -16.22
CA ASN A 169 0.67 6.91 -14.84
C ASN A 169 1.51 5.63 -14.68
N HIS A 170 1.92 5.01 -15.79
CA HIS A 170 2.91 3.93 -15.77
C HIS A 170 4.26 4.49 -15.32
N VAL A 171 4.70 4.11 -14.12
CA VAL A 171 5.97 4.56 -13.54
C VAL A 171 7.14 3.83 -14.16
N ALA A 172 7.11 2.49 -14.11
CA ALA A 172 8.15 1.64 -14.67
C ALA A 172 7.72 0.16 -14.70
N THR A 173 8.39 -0.61 -15.57
CA THR A 173 8.46 -2.08 -15.48
C THR A 173 9.91 -2.42 -15.16
N ILE A 174 10.16 -2.85 -13.92
CA ILE A 174 11.50 -3.02 -13.35
C ILE A 174 11.88 -4.49 -13.41
N PRO A 175 12.99 -4.87 -14.10
CA PRO A 175 13.47 -6.24 -14.09
C PRO A 175 14.10 -6.58 -12.73
N TRP A 176 13.60 -7.60 -12.05
CA TRP A 176 14.17 -8.16 -10.84
C TRP A 176 14.80 -9.52 -11.11
N ARG A 177 16.07 -9.66 -10.78
CA ARG A 177 16.78 -10.93 -10.96
C ARG A 177 16.39 -11.92 -9.88
N LYS A 178 15.61 -12.96 -10.25
CA LYS A 178 15.11 -13.96 -9.30
C LYS A 178 16.09 -15.11 -9.03
N ARG A 179 17.00 -15.38 -9.96
CA ARG A 179 17.95 -16.49 -9.89
C ARG A 179 19.19 -16.27 -10.76
N THR A 180 20.19 -17.11 -10.58
CA THR A 180 21.29 -17.26 -11.52
C THR A 180 20.91 -18.17 -12.68
N ALA A 181 21.52 -17.96 -13.85
CA ALA A 181 21.26 -18.74 -15.06
C ALA A 181 21.41 -20.26 -14.81
N LYS A 182 20.52 -21.04 -15.42
CA LYS A 182 20.57 -22.50 -15.44
C LYS A 182 20.99 -22.98 -16.83
N SER A 183 21.76 -24.06 -16.88
CA SER A 183 22.21 -24.67 -18.15
C SER A 183 21.18 -25.58 -18.79
N ASP A 184 20.32 -26.20 -17.96
CA ASP A 184 19.29 -27.14 -18.42
C ASP A 184 17.92 -26.44 -18.45
N VAL A 185 17.64 -25.79 -19.59
CA VAL A 185 16.40 -25.03 -19.81
C VAL A 185 15.92 -25.21 -21.25
N PRO A 186 14.60 -25.19 -21.49
CA PRO A 186 14.04 -25.23 -22.85
C PRO A 186 14.65 -24.14 -23.73
N PHE A 187 14.95 -24.48 -24.96
CA PHE A 187 15.56 -23.59 -25.96
C PHE A 187 16.90 -22.95 -25.55
N GLY A 188 17.55 -23.42 -24.48
CA GLY A 188 18.87 -22.93 -24.05
C GLY A 188 18.89 -21.51 -23.48
N VAL A 189 17.75 -20.90 -23.20
CA VAL A 189 17.63 -19.55 -22.65
C VAL A 189 17.04 -19.60 -21.24
N SER A 190 17.82 -19.23 -20.21
CA SER A 190 17.36 -19.17 -18.82
C SER A 190 16.57 -17.88 -18.58
N GLN A 191 15.37 -18.02 -18.05
CA GLN A 191 14.58 -16.87 -17.59
C GLN A 191 14.97 -16.51 -16.16
N ASP A 192 15.93 -15.60 -16.05
CA ASP A 192 16.53 -15.23 -14.77
C ASP A 192 15.79 -14.09 -14.08
N TYR A 193 14.88 -13.43 -14.78
CA TYR A 193 14.17 -12.23 -14.31
C TYR A 193 12.68 -12.48 -14.11
N GLU A 194 12.12 -11.72 -13.21
CA GLU A 194 10.71 -11.40 -13.05
C GLU A 194 10.55 -9.89 -13.16
N TRP A 195 9.31 -9.42 -13.19
CA TRP A 195 8.99 -8.02 -13.41
C TRP A 195 8.29 -7.43 -12.20
N ILE A 196 8.65 -6.19 -11.86
CA ILE A 196 7.91 -5.36 -10.92
C ILE A 196 7.24 -4.26 -11.75
N VAL A 197 5.94 -4.37 -11.92
CA VAL A 197 5.13 -3.38 -12.65
C VAL A 197 4.68 -2.31 -11.67
N ALA A 198 5.00 -1.06 -11.94
CA ALA A 198 4.69 0.07 -11.06
C ALA A 198 3.78 1.10 -11.76
N TYR A 199 2.67 1.44 -11.11
CA TYR A 199 1.74 2.50 -11.53
C TYR A 199 1.49 3.49 -10.41
N ALA A 200 1.46 4.76 -10.75
CA ALA A 200 1.06 5.83 -9.84
C ALA A 200 -0.45 6.05 -9.83
N LYS A 201 -1.00 6.62 -8.76
CA LYS A 201 -2.38 7.11 -8.73
C LYS A 201 -2.55 8.34 -9.60
N SER A 202 -1.57 9.25 -9.58
CA SER A 202 -1.51 10.49 -10.36
C SER A 202 -0.06 10.92 -10.57
N ASP A 203 0.15 12.03 -11.25
CA ASP A 203 1.45 12.68 -11.47
C ASP A 203 2.05 13.32 -10.20
N GLU A 204 1.32 13.33 -9.09
CA GLU A 204 1.84 13.74 -7.78
C GLU A 204 2.81 12.70 -7.16
N TYR A 205 2.77 11.43 -7.63
CA TYR A 205 3.69 10.40 -7.16
C TYR A 205 5.12 10.67 -7.61
N LEU A 206 6.06 10.62 -6.68
CA LEU A 206 7.48 10.87 -6.94
C LEU A 206 8.35 9.80 -6.27
N ALA A 207 8.83 8.85 -7.06
CA ALA A 207 9.83 7.89 -6.59
C ALA A 207 11.17 8.58 -6.37
N SER A 208 11.75 8.43 -5.19
CA SER A 208 13.04 9.04 -4.87
C SER A 208 13.81 8.25 -3.82
N ILE A 209 15.13 8.40 -3.83
CA ILE A 209 16.01 7.91 -2.76
C ILE A 209 16.87 9.06 -2.25
N GLU A 210 17.29 8.99 -0.99
CA GLU A 210 18.22 9.97 -0.44
C GLU A 210 19.52 9.99 -1.27
N GLY A 211 19.83 11.15 -1.83
CA GLY A 211 21.06 11.37 -2.57
C GLY A 211 22.25 11.54 -1.66
N LYS A 212 23.46 11.40 -2.20
CA LYS A 212 24.67 11.74 -1.44
C LYS A 212 24.56 13.17 -0.94
N ARG A 213 24.79 13.38 0.36
CA ARG A 213 24.81 14.71 0.96
C ARG A 213 25.82 15.58 0.24
N ARG A 214 25.35 16.65 -0.37
CA ARG A 214 26.21 17.64 -1.01
C ARG A 214 26.97 18.40 0.05
N LYS A 215 28.29 18.56 -0.16
CA LYS A 215 29.12 19.38 0.72
C LYS A 215 28.88 20.85 0.39
N TYR A 216 28.34 21.59 1.33
CA TYR A 216 28.23 23.04 1.24
C TYR A 216 29.29 23.69 2.13
N TYR A 217 29.82 24.80 1.67
CA TYR A 217 30.77 25.67 2.38
C TYR A 217 30.03 26.91 2.88
N THR A 218 30.42 27.42 4.01
CA THR A 218 30.04 28.73 4.51
C THR A 218 31.27 29.63 4.40
N SER A 219 31.13 30.87 3.95
CA SER A 219 32.21 31.83 3.82
C SER A 219 31.79 33.19 4.38
N GLU A 220 32.74 34.02 4.74
CA GLU A 220 32.49 35.36 5.35
C GLU A 220 31.63 36.26 4.47
N ASP A 221 31.80 36.18 3.15
CA ASP A 221 31.03 36.91 2.15
C ASP A 221 29.59 36.38 1.96
N TYR A 222 29.30 35.14 2.39
CA TYR A 222 27.95 34.50 2.32
C TYR A 222 27.65 33.70 3.58
N PRO A 223 27.56 34.33 4.77
CA PRO A 223 27.35 33.61 6.04
C PRO A 223 25.98 32.91 6.14
N GLU A 224 24.95 33.53 5.57
CA GLU A 224 23.56 33.04 5.63
C GLU A 224 23.17 32.12 4.44
N ASN A 225 24.01 32.07 3.41
CA ASN A 225 23.70 31.32 2.19
C ASN A 225 24.82 30.35 1.80
N PRO A 226 24.93 29.19 2.42
CA PRO A 226 25.93 28.19 2.11
C PRO A 226 25.94 27.81 0.63
N TRP A 227 27.11 27.50 0.10
CA TRP A 227 27.31 27.24 -1.32
C TRP A 227 28.23 26.05 -1.55
N ARG A 228 28.20 25.51 -2.78
CA ARG A 228 29.07 24.42 -3.23
C ARG A 228 29.75 24.78 -4.54
N VAL A 229 30.84 24.09 -4.82
CA VAL A 229 31.53 24.19 -6.12
C VAL A 229 30.85 23.28 -7.15
N HIS A 230 30.84 23.77 -8.39
CA HIS A 230 30.40 23.02 -9.56
C HIS A 230 31.42 23.24 -10.69
N ASP A 231 31.70 22.20 -11.48
CA ASP A 231 32.59 22.30 -12.63
C ASP A 231 32.01 23.30 -13.65
N LEU A 232 32.82 24.28 -14.00
CA LEU A 232 32.47 25.33 -14.97
C LEU A 232 32.73 24.89 -16.42
N THR A 233 33.20 23.67 -16.64
CA THR A 233 33.48 23.15 -17.98
C THR A 233 32.38 22.14 -18.44
N LYS A 234 32.27 21.98 -19.76
CA LYS A 234 31.34 21.05 -20.40
C LYS A 234 32.04 20.22 -21.46
N GLN A 235 31.71 18.96 -21.60
CA GLN A 235 32.23 18.07 -22.65
C GLN A 235 31.65 18.46 -24.02
N THR A 236 32.17 19.54 -24.59
CA THR A 236 31.82 20.09 -25.91
C THR A 236 33.07 20.64 -26.55
N THR A 237 33.16 20.52 -27.89
CA THR A 237 34.33 21.02 -28.63
C THR A 237 34.24 22.54 -28.90
N ALA A 238 35.39 23.16 -29.13
CA ALA A 238 35.48 24.55 -29.53
C ALA A 238 34.64 24.88 -30.78
N THR A 239 34.61 23.97 -31.74
CA THR A 239 33.79 24.09 -32.95
C THR A 239 32.31 23.96 -32.68
N GLY A 240 31.93 23.11 -31.75
CA GLY A 240 30.51 22.89 -31.36
C GLY A 240 29.92 24.01 -30.51
N ARG A 241 30.78 24.75 -29.77
CA ARG A 241 30.37 25.90 -28.93
C ARG A 241 31.41 27.04 -28.97
N PRO A 242 31.56 27.72 -30.09
CA PRO A 242 32.60 28.74 -30.25
C PRO A 242 32.49 29.89 -29.25
N ASN A 243 31.29 30.33 -28.87
CA ASN A 243 31.06 31.39 -27.90
C ASN A 243 31.41 30.99 -26.45
N SER A 244 31.65 29.72 -26.20
CA SER A 244 32.08 29.19 -24.89
C SER A 244 33.56 28.77 -24.89
N PHE A 245 34.25 28.99 -26.00
CA PHE A 245 35.68 28.76 -26.16
C PHE A 245 36.42 30.08 -26.11
N PHE A 246 36.73 30.55 -24.90
CA PHE A 246 37.45 31.80 -24.67
C PHE A 246 38.41 31.63 -23.49
N THR A 247 39.43 32.52 -23.40
CA THR A 247 40.29 32.58 -22.22
C THR A 247 39.61 33.37 -21.13
N MET A 248 39.35 32.72 -19.99
CA MET A 248 38.77 33.38 -18.81
C MET A 248 39.89 34.06 -18.04
N VAL A 249 39.76 35.35 -17.80
CA VAL A 249 40.76 36.13 -17.08
C VAL A 249 40.24 36.49 -15.70
N ASN A 250 41.00 36.21 -14.64
CA ASN A 250 40.67 36.66 -13.30
C ASN A 250 40.71 38.19 -13.22
N PRO A 251 39.60 38.88 -12.96
CA PRO A 251 39.60 40.34 -12.95
C PRO A 251 40.49 40.95 -11.87
N LYS A 252 40.75 40.24 -10.76
CA LYS A 252 41.58 40.67 -9.63
C LYS A 252 43.08 40.48 -9.91
N THR A 253 43.48 39.24 -10.23
CA THR A 253 44.89 38.83 -10.35
C THR A 253 45.44 38.96 -11.76
N LYS A 254 44.58 39.13 -12.79
CA LYS A 254 44.90 39.10 -14.22
C LYS A 254 45.43 37.76 -14.72
N GLU A 255 45.32 36.72 -13.93
CA GLU A 255 45.70 35.36 -14.33
C GLU A 255 44.72 34.82 -15.38
N GLU A 256 45.29 34.14 -16.38
CA GLU A 256 44.56 33.64 -17.54
C GLU A 256 44.29 32.13 -17.44
N TYR A 257 43.04 31.74 -17.75
CA TYR A 257 42.59 30.37 -17.78
C TYR A 257 42.01 30.04 -19.17
N PRO A 258 42.81 29.50 -20.10
CA PRO A 258 42.35 29.14 -21.44
C PRO A 258 41.38 27.96 -21.38
N ALA A 259 40.36 27.97 -22.26
CA ALA A 259 39.48 26.82 -22.44
C ALA A 259 40.19 25.67 -23.17
N ASP A 260 39.84 24.44 -22.84
CA ASP A 260 40.30 23.25 -23.57
C ASP A 260 39.51 23.13 -24.90
N PRO A 261 40.15 22.90 -26.05
CA PRO A 261 39.46 22.73 -27.33
C PRO A 261 38.42 21.61 -27.35
N ASN A 262 38.60 20.57 -26.52
CA ASN A 262 37.70 19.45 -26.37
C ASN A 262 36.78 19.54 -25.15
N ARG A 263 36.93 20.59 -24.35
CA ARG A 263 36.15 20.82 -23.13
C ARG A 263 35.96 22.32 -22.86
N THR A 264 34.98 22.91 -23.53
CA THR A 264 34.71 24.34 -23.43
C THR A 264 34.12 24.75 -22.07
N TRP A 265 34.04 26.05 -21.79
CA TRP A 265 33.29 26.52 -20.62
C TRP A 265 31.80 26.20 -20.75
N ALA A 266 31.14 26.03 -19.64
CA ALA A 266 29.69 25.82 -19.59
C ALA A 266 28.88 27.09 -19.88
N ILE A 267 29.55 28.24 -19.83
CA ILE A 267 29.01 29.60 -20.02
C ILE A 267 29.70 30.32 -21.19
N THR A 268 29.06 31.33 -21.72
CA THR A 268 29.64 32.26 -22.71
C THR A 268 30.38 33.42 -22.01
N ASN A 269 31.15 34.20 -22.76
CA ASN A 269 31.85 35.34 -22.20
C ASN A 269 30.91 36.38 -21.57
N ASP A 270 29.78 36.69 -22.22
CA ASP A 270 28.79 37.62 -21.67
C ASP A 270 28.16 37.09 -20.37
N THR A 271 27.94 35.77 -20.30
CA THR A 271 27.45 35.13 -19.07
C THR A 271 28.49 35.12 -17.96
N PHE A 272 29.80 35.04 -18.33
CA PHE A 272 30.88 35.09 -17.37
C PHE A 272 30.91 36.45 -16.64
N GLU A 273 30.83 37.57 -17.35
CA GLU A 273 30.84 38.91 -16.74
C GLU A 273 29.69 39.06 -15.74
N LYS A 274 28.47 38.63 -16.12
CA LYS A 274 27.30 38.64 -15.24
C LYS A 274 27.51 37.77 -14.00
N TYR A 275 27.95 36.54 -14.20
CA TYR A 275 28.13 35.59 -13.09
C TYR A 275 29.26 35.99 -12.15
N TYR A 276 30.31 36.63 -12.69
CA TYR A 276 31.37 37.21 -11.85
C TYR A 276 30.85 38.37 -10.99
N ALA A 277 30.08 39.27 -11.56
CA ALA A 277 29.46 40.37 -10.83
C ALA A 277 28.47 39.88 -9.75
N GLU A 278 27.79 38.77 -9.98
CA GLU A 278 26.90 38.09 -9.01
C GLU A 278 27.67 37.24 -7.97
N GLY A 279 29.02 37.23 -8.01
CA GLY A 279 29.84 36.38 -7.13
C GLY A 279 29.71 34.87 -7.37
N ARG A 280 29.26 34.47 -8.55
CA ARG A 280 29.03 33.05 -8.89
C ARG A 280 30.25 32.34 -9.48
N VAL A 281 31.30 33.06 -9.86
CA VAL A 281 32.55 32.47 -10.33
C VAL A 281 33.60 32.58 -9.23
N ILE A 282 34.25 31.46 -8.93
CA ILE A 282 35.33 31.36 -7.94
C ILE A 282 36.62 31.03 -8.68
N PHE A 283 37.65 31.78 -8.43
CA PHE A 283 38.99 31.55 -8.98
C PHE A 283 39.90 30.82 -7.99
N PRO A 284 40.94 30.11 -8.44
CA PRO A 284 41.98 29.61 -7.57
C PRO A 284 42.55 30.71 -6.68
N GLY A 285 42.67 30.47 -5.38
CA GLY A 285 43.16 31.46 -4.41
C GLY A 285 42.10 32.38 -3.79
N ASP A 286 40.87 32.38 -4.25
CA ASP A 286 39.79 33.19 -3.63
C ASP A 286 39.47 32.76 -2.19
N TYR A 287 39.71 31.47 -1.84
CA TYR A 287 39.48 30.90 -0.50
C TYR A 287 40.59 29.90 -0.12
N ASP A 288 41.19 30.07 1.03
CA ASP A 288 42.28 29.21 1.54
C ASP A 288 41.85 27.77 1.76
N PHE A 289 40.57 27.55 2.11
CA PHE A 289 40.00 26.21 2.34
C PHE A 289 39.65 25.47 1.04
N LEU A 290 39.71 26.13 -0.12
CA LEU A 290 39.27 25.58 -1.41
C LEU A 290 40.47 25.33 -2.34
N ARG A 291 40.81 24.06 -2.53
CA ARG A 291 41.88 23.64 -3.43
C ARG A 291 41.33 23.36 -4.83
N ILE A 292 41.33 24.35 -5.68
CA ILE A 292 40.95 24.27 -7.10
C ILE A 292 42.08 24.75 -7.98
N SER A 293 42.24 24.16 -9.17
CA SER A 293 43.28 24.52 -10.16
C SER A 293 42.75 25.33 -11.34
N LYS A 294 41.43 25.48 -11.43
CA LYS A 294 40.74 26.23 -12.49
C LYS A 294 39.51 26.94 -11.93
N PRO A 295 38.96 27.92 -12.61
CA PRO A 295 37.71 28.57 -12.21
C PRO A 295 36.56 27.57 -12.10
N VAL A 296 35.73 27.73 -11.07
CA VAL A 296 34.57 26.91 -10.80
C VAL A 296 33.32 27.77 -10.56
N LEU A 297 32.17 27.19 -10.68
CA LEU A 297 30.91 27.88 -10.42
C LEU A 297 30.48 27.68 -8.96
N ARG A 298 30.03 28.76 -8.34
CA ARG A 298 29.35 28.76 -7.06
C ARG A 298 27.86 28.47 -7.26
N TYR A 299 27.38 27.41 -6.65
CA TYR A 299 25.95 27.13 -6.53
C TYR A 299 25.52 27.33 -5.08
N PHE A 300 24.61 28.26 -4.85
CA PHE A 300 24.04 28.47 -3.53
C PHE A 300 23.07 27.35 -3.15
N LYS A 301 23.02 27.04 -1.85
CA LYS A 301 22.09 26.06 -1.33
C LYS A 301 20.64 26.44 -1.62
N THR A 302 20.32 27.72 -1.53
CA THR A 302 19.02 28.28 -1.88
C THR A 302 18.65 28.07 -3.35
N ASP A 303 19.60 28.20 -4.29
CA ASP A 303 19.37 27.90 -5.71
C ASP A 303 19.11 26.41 -5.93
N ASP A 304 19.90 25.54 -5.26
CA ASP A 304 19.72 24.09 -5.31
C ASP A 304 18.35 23.69 -4.73
N MET A 305 17.93 24.27 -3.60
CA MET A 305 16.62 24.06 -3.01
C MET A 305 15.48 24.50 -3.94
N LYS A 306 15.58 25.71 -4.49
CA LYS A 306 14.57 26.25 -5.41
C LYS A 306 14.44 25.40 -6.68
N LYS A 307 15.56 24.94 -7.23
CA LYS A 307 15.59 24.10 -8.44
C LYS A 307 15.06 22.70 -8.21
N ALA A 308 15.35 22.12 -7.06
CA ALA A 308 14.98 20.75 -6.73
C ALA A 308 13.56 20.64 -6.16
N GLY A 309 13.02 21.72 -5.56
CA GLY A 309 11.72 21.67 -4.88
C GLY A 309 11.71 20.55 -3.83
N GLU A 310 10.68 19.73 -3.86
CA GLU A 310 10.51 18.57 -2.96
C GLU A 310 11.61 17.50 -3.12
N MET A 311 12.27 17.47 -4.28
CA MET A 311 13.40 16.57 -4.54
C MET A 311 14.72 17.03 -3.92
N PHE A 312 14.73 18.11 -3.12
CA PHE A 312 15.97 18.58 -2.51
C PHE A 312 16.54 17.54 -1.54
N GLY A 313 17.77 17.09 -1.82
CA GLY A 313 18.41 16.01 -1.06
C GLY A 313 18.13 14.59 -1.60
N ASN A 314 17.20 14.46 -2.51
CA ASN A 314 16.81 13.20 -3.14
C ASN A 314 17.28 13.13 -4.61
N ILE A 315 17.38 11.92 -5.12
CA ILE A 315 17.70 11.64 -6.53
C ILE A 315 16.65 10.69 -7.13
N ALA A 316 16.49 10.76 -8.44
CA ALA A 316 15.64 9.86 -9.20
C ALA A 316 16.12 8.41 -9.08
N VAL A 317 15.17 7.49 -9.12
CA VAL A 317 15.39 6.05 -9.05
C VAL A 317 15.64 5.48 -10.44
N SER A 318 16.58 4.53 -10.54
CA SER A 318 16.85 3.79 -11.77
C SER A 318 16.03 2.49 -11.78
N THR A 319 15.62 2.05 -12.99
CA THR A 319 15.06 0.70 -13.20
C THR A 319 16.11 -0.40 -13.04
N LYS A 320 17.41 -0.07 -13.11
CA LYS A 320 18.45 -0.98 -12.68
C LYS A 320 18.44 -1.04 -11.15
N LEU A 321 17.97 -2.16 -10.61
CA LEU A 321 18.01 -2.39 -9.17
C LEU A 321 19.46 -2.39 -8.64
N PRO A 322 19.68 -1.94 -7.39
CA PRO A 322 20.96 -2.09 -6.70
C PRO A 322 21.45 -3.54 -6.67
N ASP A 323 22.75 -3.73 -6.68
CA ASP A 323 23.36 -5.08 -6.74
C ASP A 323 23.18 -5.89 -5.44
N ASP A 324 22.78 -5.24 -4.33
CA ASP A 324 22.48 -5.83 -3.03
C ASP A 324 21.03 -6.31 -2.89
N ILE A 325 20.20 -6.14 -3.91
CA ILE A 325 18.85 -6.71 -3.92
C ILE A 325 18.95 -8.23 -4.09
N GLY A 326 18.45 -8.96 -3.08
CA GLY A 326 18.47 -10.41 -3.04
C GLY A 326 17.61 -11.07 -4.13
N MET A 327 17.90 -12.34 -4.38
CA MET A 327 17.14 -13.22 -5.27
C MET A 327 16.12 -14.06 -4.47
N SER A 328 15.31 -14.88 -5.14
CA SER A 328 14.31 -15.77 -4.49
C SER A 328 14.93 -16.71 -3.44
N GLN A 329 16.16 -17.20 -3.70
CA GLN A 329 16.88 -18.03 -2.73
C GLN A 329 17.22 -17.28 -1.42
N ASP A 330 17.40 -15.95 -1.48
CA ASP A 330 17.72 -15.16 -0.29
C ASP A 330 16.48 -14.97 0.58
N GLY A 331 15.30 -14.78 -0.02
CA GLY A 331 14.04 -14.84 0.72
C GLY A 331 13.81 -16.19 1.42
N THR A 332 14.16 -17.30 0.74
CA THR A 332 14.10 -18.64 1.35
C THR A 332 15.08 -18.78 2.53
N LYS A 333 16.31 -18.24 2.40
CA LYS A 333 17.29 -18.24 3.51
C LYS A 333 16.79 -17.40 4.69
N GLU A 334 16.17 -16.24 4.43
CA GLU A 334 15.57 -15.39 5.48
C GLU A 334 14.52 -16.15 6.28
N ILE A 335 13.53 -16.78 5.61
CA ILE A 335 12.53 -17.62 6.28
C ILE A 335 13.19 -18.75 7.06
N THR A 336 14.15 -19.42 6.46
CA THR A 336 14.85 -20.53 7.12
C THR A 336 15.63 -20.05 8.36
N SER A 337 16.24 -18.85 8.32
CA SER A 337 16.92 -18.29 9.48
C SER A 337 15.97 -17.96 10.64
N ILE A 338 14.75 -17.46 10.32
CA ILE A 338 13.74 -17.10 11.31
C ILE A 338 13.11 -18.34 11.96
N PHE A 339 12.86 -19.39 11.20
CA PHE A 339 12.11 -20.56 11.67
C PHE A 339 12.97 -21.81 11.93
N GLY A 340 14.19 -21.84 11.43
CA GLY A 340 15.05 -23.05 11.43
C GLY A 340 14.73 -24.05 10.32
N LYS A 341 13.62 -23.85 9.58
CA LYS A 341 13.14 -24.71 8.49
C LYS A 341 12.53 -23.87 7.36
N LYS A 342 12.33 -24.47 6.19
CA LYS A 342 11.66 -23.83 5.04
C LYS A 342 10.14 -23.82 5.20
N MET A 343 9.61 -22.82 5.88
CA MET A 343 8.17 -22.69 6.16
C MET A 343 7.32 -22.15 5.01
N PHE A 344 7.93 -21.64 3.95
CA PHE A 344 7.24 -21.09 2.80
C PHE A 344 7.99 -21.39 1.50
N SER A 345 7.27 -21.55 0.39
CA SER A 345 7.87 -22.09 -0.85
C SER A 345 8.84 -21.13 -1.52
N ILE A 346 8.44 -19.90 -1.80
CA ILE A 346 9.25 -18.91 -2.54
C ILE A 346 8.92 -17.51 -2.01
N PRO A 347 9.34 -17.17 -0.78
CA PRO A 347 9.12 -15.84 -0.25
C PRO A 347 9.98 -14.82 -0.99
N LYS A 348 9.46 -13.62 -1.22
CA LYS A 348 10.27 -12.50 -1.72
C LYS A 348 11.29 -12.10 -0.65
N PRO A 349 12.52 -11.70 -1.04
CA PRO A 349 13.52 -11.22 -0.08
C PRO A 349 13.11 -9.85 0.47
N THR A 350 13.41 -9.61 1.75
CA THR A 350 13.13 -8.31 2.37
C THR A 350 13.85 -7.16 1.67
N SER A 351 15.04 -7.37 1.13
CA SER A 351 15.81 -6.34 0.42
C SER A 351 15.06 -5.73 -0.77
N LEU A 352 14.25 -6.52 -1.49
CA LEU A 352 13.40 -6.03 -2.58
C LEU A 352 12.28 -5.13 -2.05
N ILE A 353 11.58 -5.58 -1.01
CA ILE A 353 10.47 -4.83 -0.42
C ILE A 353 10.99 -3.58 0.30
N ASP A 354 12.11 -3.67 0.99
CA ASP A 354 12.82 -2.54 1.60
C ASP A 354 13.13 -1.44 0.57
N PHE A 355 13.59 -1.84 -0.62
CA PHE A 355 13.87 -0.89 -1.70
C PHE A 355 12.58 -0.20 -2.16
N ILE A 356 11.51 -0.96 -2.42
CA ILE A 356 10.22 -0.41 -2.85
C ILE A 356 9.64 0.54 -1.80
N ILE A 357 9.70 0.18 -0.52
CA ILE A 357 9.26 1.04 0.59
C ILE A 357 10.08 2.33 0.62
N ARG A 358 11.40 2.25 0.57
CA ARG A 358 12.28 3.43 0.60
C ARG A 358 12.02 4.41 -0.53
N ILE A 359 11.82 3.92 -1.76
CA ILE A 359 11.59 4.80 -2.91
C ILE A 359 10.22 5.46 -2.92
N SER A 360 9.24 4.86 -2.23
CA SER A 360 7.83 5.30 -2.26
C SER A 360 7.40 6.08 -1.04
N THR A 361 8.05 5.87 0.13
CA THR A 361 7.65 6.42 1.44
C THR A 361 8.74 7.30 2.05
N ASN A 362 9.49 8.00 1.21
CA ASN A 362 10.67 8.75 1.62
C ASN A 362 10.31 10.11 2.25
N LEU A 363 9.17 10.69 1.90
CA LEU A 363 8.83 12.07 2.22
C LEU A 363 8.01 12.22 3.50
N ASP A 364 7.15 11.26 3.83
CA ASP A 364 6.23 11.31 4.97
C ASP A 364 6.61 10.32 6.08
N ASP A 365 6.09 10.55 7.30
CA ASP A 365 6.42 9.74 8.48
C ASP A 365 5.37 8.67 8.81
N ASP A 366 4.09 8.86 8.46
CA ASP A 366 2.95 8.02 8.86
C ASP A 366 2.27 7.29 7.68
N ASP A 367 3.04 6.91 6.66
CA ASP A 367 2.52 6.26 5.47
C ASP A 367 1.92 4.87 5.76
N ILE A 368 0.82 4.53 5.08
CA ILE A 368 0.20 3.20 5.14
C ILE A 368 0.61 2.39 3.92
N ILE A 369 1.11 1.17 4.17
CA ILE A 369 1.48 0.18 3.16
C ILE A 369 0.46 -0.95 3.19
N LEU A 370 -0.16 -1.24 2.04
CA LEU A 370 -1.12 -2.33 1.87
C LEU A 370 -0.50 -3.47 1.06
N ASP A 371 -0.67 -4.70 1.53
CA ASP A 371 -0.34 -5.92 0.80
C ASP A 371 -1.49 -6.92 0.95
N PHE A 372 -2.25 -7.13 -0.13
CA PHE A 372 -3.41 -8.02 -0.09
C PHE A 372 -3.16 -9.41 -0.71
N PHE A 373 -1.88 -9.75 -0.94
CA PHE A 373 -1.38 -11.10 -1.20
C PHE A 373 -0.16 -11.36 -0.30
N SER A 374 -0.34 -11.17 1.03
CA SER A 374 0.80 -11.01 1.95
C SER A 374 1.68 -12.26 2.12
N GLY A 375 1.20 -13.44 1.75
CA GLY A 375 1.93 -14.69 1.78
C GLY A 375 2.61 -14.92 3.13
N SER A 376 3.94 -14.94 3.12
CA SER A 376 4.77 -15.10 4.33
C SER A 376 4.98 -13.81 5.13
N ALA A 377 4.24 -12.73 4.88
CA ALA A 377 4.33 -11.43 5.54
C ALA A 377 5.70 -10.72 5.40
N THR A 378 6.34 -10.83 4.24
CA THR A 378 7.61 -10.14 3.96
C THR A 378 7.44 -8.62 4.06
N THR A 379 6.31 -8.08 3.60
CA THR A 379 6.00 -6.66 3.65
C THR A 379 5.97 -6.11 5.08
N ALA A 380 5.33 -6.81 6.03
CA ALA A 380 5.34 -6.42 7.44
C ALA A 380 6.76 -6.41 8.02
N HIS A 381 7.55 -7.48 7.76
CA HIS A 381 8.96 -7.54 8.17
C HIS A 381 9.74 -6.33 7.67
N SER A 382 9.60 -5.99 6.39
CA SER A 382 10.28 -4.85 5.77
C SER A 382 9.83 -3.51 6.37
N VAL A 383 8.53 -3.31 6.61
CA VAL A 383 8.01 -2.08 7.24
C VAL A 383 8.60 -1.88 8.64
N MET A 384 8.54 -2.90 9.50
CA MET A 384 9.10 -2.83 10.85
C MET A 384 10.61 -2.57 10.83
N LYS A 385 11.34 -3.25 9.96
CA LYS A 385 12.79 -3.06 9.77
C LYS A 385 13.13 -1.64 9.31
N GLN A 386 12.42 -1.10 8.31
CA GLN A 386 12.65 0.25 7.81
C GLN A 386 12.32 1.31 8.88
N ASN A 387 11.22 1.15 9.62
CA ASN A 387 10.86 2.05 10.73
C ASN A 387 11.94 2.06 11.83
N ALA A 388 12.51 0.91 12.16
CA ALA A 388 13.61 0.82 13.12
C ALA A 388 14.89 1.52 12.64
N LEU A 389 15.17 1.50 11.32
CA LEU A 389 16.35 2.09 10.71
C LEU A 389 16.27 3.61 10.59
N ASP A 390 15.14 4.15 10.15
CA ASP A 390 14.98 5.58 9.83
C ASP A 390 14.13 6.36 10.84
N GLY A 391 13.50 5.68 11.82
CA GLY A 391 12.70 6.28 12.88
C GLY A 391 11.30 6.71 12.44
N LYS A 392 10.85 6.34 11.24
CA LYS A 392 9.50 6.63 10.74
C LYS A 392 8.46 5.71 11.36
N ARG A 393 7.18 6.04 11.18
CA ARG A 393 6.03 5.36 11.79
C ARG A 393 5.08 4.78 10.73
N ARG A 394 5.65 4.22 9.65
CA ARG A 394 4.84 3.55 8.62
C ARG A 394 4.03 2.42 9.25
N LYS A 395 2.83 2.23 8.73
CA LYS A 395 1.90 1.18 9.15
C LYS A 395 1.68 0.20 8.01
N PHE A 396 1.43 -1.04 8.34
CA PHE A 396 1.03 -2.03 7.35
C PHE A 396 -0.42 -2.50 7.54
N VAL A 397 -1.07 -2.78 6.42
CA VAL A 397 -2.32 -3.54 6.35
C VAL A 397 -2.06 -4.74 5.48
N LEU A 398 -2.11 -5.93 6.06
CA LEU A 398 -1.91 -7.18 5.34
C LEU A 398 -3.21 -7.95 5.21
N VAL A 399 -3.41 -8.59 4.07
CA VAL A 399 -4.53 -9.52 3.85
C VAL A 399 -3.99 -10.84 3.32
N GLN A 400 -4.45 -11.96 3.90
CA GLN A 400 -4.12 -13.30 3.46
C GLN A 400 -5.29 -14.25 3.61
N VAL A 401 -5.54 -15.05 2.58
CA VAL A 401 -6.47 -16.17 2.65
C VAL A 401 -5.86 -17.28 3.53
N PRO A 402 -6.61 -17.84 4.48
CA PRO A 402 -6.14 -18.92 5.35
C PRO A 402 -6.10 -20.27 4.60
N GLU A 403 -5.19 -20.39 3.61
CA GLU A 403 -4.95 -21.63 2.90
C GLU A 403 -4.28 -22.65 3.83
N ASN A 404 -4.72 -23.93 3.73
CA ASN A 404 -4.19 -25.02 4.55
C ASN A 404 -2.74 -25.35 4.16
N CYS A 405 -1.86 -25.48 5.15
CA CYS A 405 -0.45 -25.84 4.98
C CYS A 405 -0.24 -27.31 4.60
N ALA A 406 -1.16 -28.21 4.96
CA ALA A 406 -0.95 -29.65 4.85
C ALA A 406 -0.64 -30.16 3.43
N GLU A 407 -1.16 -29.48 2.39
CA GLU A 407 -0.99 -29.91 1.01
C GLU A 407 0.30 -29.37 0.35
N LYS A 408 0.75 -28.19 0.75
CA LYS A 408 1.81 -27.45 0.02
C LYS A 408 3.01 -27.07 0.87
N LEU A 409 2.84 -26.94 2.17
CA LEU A 409 3.85 -26.45 3.11
C LEU A 409 4.05 -27.49 4.24
N ILE A 410 4.52 -28.69 3.88
CA ILE A 410 4.66 -29.83 4.79
C ILE A 410 5.47 -29.47 6.04
N ASP A 411 6.62 -28.79 5.89
CA ASP A 411 7.46 -28.35 7.01
C ASP A 411 6.73 -27.42 7.99
N ALA A 412 5.82 -26.57 7.48
CA ALA A 412 5.01 -25.69 8.29
C ALA A 412 3.92 -26.47 9.04
N HIS A 413 3.24 -27.39 8.35
CA HIS A 413 2.21 -28.24 8.95
C HIS A 413 2.81 -29.14 10.06
N GLU A 414 3.93 -29.81 9.81
CA GLU A 414 4.64 -30.61 10.80
C GLU A 414 5.14 -29.78 12.01
N SER A 415 5.29 -28.47 11.83
CA SER A 415 5.68 -27.53 12.89
C SER A 415 4.48 -26.96 13.64
N GLY A 416 3.24 -27.42 13.34
CA GLY A 416 2.02 -27.05 14.03
C GLY A 416 1.29 -25.82 13.46
N PHE A 417 1.66 -25.34 12.26
CA PHE A 417 0.94 -24.26 11.56
C PHE A 417 -0.13 -24.87 10.65
N GLU A 418 -1.38 -24.50 10.89
CA GLU A 418 -2.51 -25.01 10.10
C GLU A 418 -2.65 -24.27 8.78
N THR A 419 -2.45 -22.96 8.79
CA THR A 419 -2.66 -22.09 7.63
C THR A 419 -1.43 -21.22 7.31
N ILE A 420 -1.41 -20.72 6.06
CA ILE A 420 -0.40 -19.73 5.63
C ILE A 420 -0.44 -18.48 6.51
N CYS A 421 -1.63 -18.07 6.99
CA CYS A 421 -1.77 -16.95 7.91
C CYS A 421 -0.99 -17.15 9.20
N ASP A 422 -0.96 -18.37 9.74
CA ASP A 422 -0.23 -18.69 10.98
C ASP A 422 1.27 -18.51 10.80
N VAL A 423 1.81 -18.94 9.65
CA VAL A 423 3.22 -18.74 9.28
C VAL A 423 3.55 -17.24 9.16
N GLY A 424 2.68 -16.47 8.47
CA GLY A 424 2.87 -15.03 8.29
C GLY A 424 2.85 -14.27 9.62
N MET A 425 1.85 -14.53 10.47
CA MET A 425 1.74 -13.89 11.79
C MET A 425 2.90 -14.27 12.71
N GLU A 426 3.34 -15.54 12.68
CA GLU A 426 4.49 -15.96 13.50
C GLU A 426 5.80 -15.34 13.01
N ARG A 427 5.98 -15.13 11.68
CA ARG A 427 7.12 -14.34 11.17
C ARG A 427 7.11 -12.93 11.77
N ILE A 428 5.97 -12.24 11.76
CA ILE A 428 5.86 -10.90 12.34
C ILE A 428 6.24 -10.92 13.82
N ARG A 429 5.73 -11.90 14.60
CA ARG A 429 6.05 -12.03 16.04
C ARG A 429 7.53 -12.27 16.31
N ARG A 430 8.18 -13.14 15.53
CA ARG A 430 9.62 -13.46 15.72
C ARG A 430 10.49 -12.28 15.39
N VAL A 431 10.25 -11.66 14.24
CA VAL A 431 11.00 -10.48 13.81
C VAL A 431 10.77 -9.30 14.76
N GLY A 432 9.52 -9.10 15.22
CA GLY A 432 9.19 -8.05 16.18
C GLY A 432 9.95 -8.17 17.51
N LYS A 433 10.29 -9.40 17.95
CA LYS A 433 11.11 -9.61 19.15
C LYS A 433 12.58 -9.21 18.96
N GLU A 434 13.08 -9.22 17.74
CA GLU A 434 14.46 -8.85 17.41
C GLU A 434 14.61 -7.34 17.17
N ILE A 435 13.52 -6.66 16.82
CA ILE A 435 13.48 -5.22 16.55
C ILE A 435 13.27 -4.46 17.86
N SER A 436 14.22 -3.59 18.20
CA SER A 436 14.22 -2.85 19.47
C SER A 436 13.47 -1.52 19.47
N LYS A 437 13.01 -1.05 18.31
CA LYS A 437 12.38 0.27 18.14
C LYS A 437 11.24 0.23 17.13
N GLY A 438 10.21 1.06 17.36
CA GLY A 438 9.06 1.20 16.48
C GLY A 438 7.89 0.32 16.90
N ASP A 439 6.79 0.42 16.17
CA ASP A 439 5.59 -0.40 16.35
C ASP A 439 5.83 -1.78 15.73
N VAL A 440 5.89 -2.80 16.57
CA VAL A 440 6.08 -4.22 16.21
C VAL A 440 4.83 -5.04 16.50
N GLY A 441 3.76 -4.41 17.03
CA GLY A 441 2.45 -5.01 17.23
C GLY A 441 1.65 -5.12 15.94
N PHE A 442 0.53 -5.85 16.02
CA PHE A 442 -0.47 -5.90 14.96
C PHE A 442 -1.80 -6.42 15.49
N ARG A 443 -2.90 -5.83 14.99
CA ARG A 443 -4.28 -6.29 15.24
C ARG A 443 -4.67 -7.33 14.21
N VAL A 444 -5.18 -8.47 14.65
CA VAL A 444 -5.66 -9.53 13.78
C VAL A 444 -7.17 -9.48 13.69
N PHE A 445 -7.68 -9.55 12.47
CA PHE A 445 -9.09 -9.67 12.17
C PHE A 445 -9.34 -10.87 11.25
N SER A 446 -10.49 -11.51 11.42
CA SER A 446 -10.98 -12.53 10.49
C SER A 446 -12.23 -12.03 9.77
N ILE A 447 -12.33 -12.29 8.48
CA ILE A 447 -13.57 -12.02 7.74
C ILE A 447 -14.62 -13.03 8.20
N ASP A 448 -15.79 -12.51 8.61
CA ASP A 448 -16.92 -13.31 9.10
C ASP A 448 -18.23 -12.76 8.52
N SER A 449 -19.30 -13.49 8.72
CA SER A 449 -20.67 -13.04 8.40
C SER A 449 -21.05 -11.80 9.20
N SER A 450 -22.06 -11.07 8.73
CA SER A 450 -22.63 -9.91 9.43
C SER A 450 -22.84 -10.19 10.92
N ASN A 451 -22.66 -9.17 11.77
CA ASN A 451 -23.00 -9.24 13.19
C ASN A 451 -24.51 -9.34 13.44
N MET A 452 -25.32 -9.00 12.44
CA MET A 452 -26.77 -9.03 12.52
C MET A 452 -27.33 -10.40 12.16
N LYS A 453 -28.43 -10.80 12.81
CA LYS A 453 -29.21 -11.97 12.43
C LYS A 453 -29.84 -11.76 11.06
N ASP A 454 -29.85 -12.78 10.23
CA ASP A 454 -30.55 -12.74 8.94
C ASP A 454 -32.04 -12.80 9.18
N VAL A 455 -32.72 -11.65 8.98
CA VAL A 455 -34.18 -11.56 9.20
C VAL A 455 -34.85 -11.68 7.85
N TYR A 456 -35.20 -12.92 7.47
CA TYR A 456 -36.08 -13.19 6.33
C TYR A 456 -37.50 -13.38 6.83
N PHE A 457 -38.33 -12.33 6.77
CA PHE A 457 -39.76 -12.48 7.02
C PHE A 457 -40.53 -12.46 5.70
N SER A 458 -41.27 -13.53 5.41
CA SER A 458 -42.34 -13.45 4.42
C SER A 458 -43.53 -12.74 5.06
N SER A 459 -44.32 -12.02 4.26
CA SER A 459 -45.51 -11.30 4.74
C SER A 459 -46.58 -12.21 5.40
N LYS A 460 -46.37 -13.53 5.45
CA LYS A 460 -47.26 -14.53 6.07
C LYS A 460 -46.83 -14.95 7.47
N ASP A 461 -45.64 -14.57 7.93
CA ASP A 461 -45.01 -15.12 9.14
C ASP A 461 -45.08 -14.19 10.36
N TYR A 462 -45.92 -13.16 10.34
CA TYR A 462 -46.07 -12.23 11.47
C TYR A 462 -46.77 -12.89 12.67
N SER A 463 -46.01 -13.28 13.68
CA SER A 463 -46.51 -13.61 15.02
C SER A 463 -45.87 -12.72 16.08
N GLN A 464 -46.54 -12.52 17.23
CA GLN A 464 -46.04 -11.70 18.33
C GLN A 464 -44.64 -12.16 18.82
N THR A 465 -44.42 -13.49 18.82
CA THR A 465 -43.13 -14.11 19.20
C THR A 465 -42.00 -13.77 18.21
N ILE A 466 -42.32 -13.54 16.95
CA ILE A 466 -41.36 -13.12 15.94
C ILE A 466 -40.99 -11.65 16.10
N LEU A 467 -41.96 -10.79 16.45
CA LEU A 467 -41.73 -9.37 16.75
C LEU A 467 -40.82 -9.21 17.97
N ASP A 468 -40.96 -10.05 19.01
CA ASP A 468 -40.08 -10.03 20.19
C ASP A 468 -38.65 -10.52 19.84
N GLY A 469 -38.51 -11.42 18.86
CA GLY A 469 -37.20 -11.86 18.34
C GLY A 469 -36.49 -10.87 17.41
N VAL A 470 -37.23 -9.91 16.85
CA VAL A 470 -36.65 -8.81 16.02
C VAL A 470 -36.01 -7.74 16.88
N VAL A 471 -36.37 -7.61 18.15
CA VAL A 471 -35.84 -6.62 19.09
C VAL A 471 -34.35 -6.86 19.36
N ASP A 472 -33.86 -8.12 19.34
CA ASP A 472 -32.45 -8.46 19.42
C ASP A 472 -31.95 -9.01 18.09
N ASN A 473 -31.56 -8.10 17.21
CA ASN A 473 -31.10 -8.38 15.86
C ASN A 473 -29.62 -8.79 15.77
N ILE A 474 -28.89 -8.83 16.89
CA ILE A 474 -27.48 -9.19 16.95
C ILE A 474 -27.34 -10.70 17.18
N LYS A 475 -26.38 -11.34 16.52
CA LYS A 475 -26.06 -12.76 16.73
C LYS A 475 -25.51 -12.97 18.15
N ASP A 476 -25.89 -14.08 18.77
CA ASP A 476 -25.60 -14.37 20.18
C ASP A 476 -24.09 -14.56 20.48
N ASP A 477 -23.30 -14.91 19.46
CA ASP A 477 -21.85 -15.11 19.55
C ASP A 477 -21.04 -13.84 19.30
N ARG A 478 -21.68 -12.66 19.22
CA ARG A 478 -21.03 -11.38 18.98
C ARG A 478 -20.77 -10.61 20.28
N SER A 479 -19.55 -10.12 20.41
CA SER A 479 -19.12 -9.27 21.52
C SER A 479 -19.24 -7.78 21.18
N ASP A 480 -19.15 -6.91 22.19
CA ASP A 480 -19.11 -5.46 22.02
C ASP A 480 -17.99 -5.04 21.05
N LEU A 481 -16.84 -5.72 21.07
CA LEU A 481 -15.71 -5.43 20.19
C LEU A 481 -16.01 -5.77 18.73
N ASN A 482 -16.83 -6.81 18.47
CA ASN A 482 -17.31 -7.11 17.12
C ASN A 482 -18.20 -5.98 16.59
N LEU A 483 -19.10 -5.47 17.44
CA LEU A 483 -19.98 -4.36 17.09
C LEU A 483 -19.18 -3.08 16.87
N LEU A 484 -18.26 -2.76 17.78
CA LEU A 484 -17.37 -1.59 17.67
C LEU A 484 -16.58 -1.61 16.35
N SER A 485 -15.99 -2.76 16.01
CA SER A 485 -15.23 -2.90 14.75
C SER A 485 -16.09 -2.66 13.52
N SER A 486 -17.31 -3.20 13.49
CA SER A 486 -18.27 -2.97 12.39
C SER A 486 -18.68 -1.50 12.28
N VAL A 487 -18.86 -0.85 13.40
CA VAL A 487 -19.25 0.58 13.44
C VAL A 487 -18.10 1.47 12.98
N ILE A 488 -16.88 1.20 13.42
CA ILE A 488 -15.65 1.90 12.98
C ILE A 488 -15.56 1.82 11.44
N ILE A 489 -15.69 0.63 10.87
CA ILE A 489 -15.66 0.41 9.42
C ILE A 489 -16.82 1.14 8.72
N GLY A 490 -18.05 0.97 9.23
CA GLY A 490 -19.26 1.52 8.61
C GLY A 490 -19.34 3.05 8.64
N TRP A 491 -18.48 3.71 9.39
CA TRP A 491 -18.29 5.17 9.36
C TRP A 491 -16.99 5.63 8.71
N GLY A 492 -16.32 4.73 8.00
CA GLY A 492 -15.09 5.08 7.29
C GLY A 492 -13.93 5.43 8.21
N LEU A 493 -13.96 5.03 9.48
CA LEU A 493 -12.86 5.21 10.41
C LEU A 493 -11.83 4.07 10.25
N LYS A 494 -10.55 4.37 10.47
CA LYS A 494 -9.49 3.38 10.35
C LYS A 494 -9.51 2.38 11.51
N LEU A 495 -9.37 1.09 11.22
CA LEU A 495 -9.25 0.02 12.21
C LEU A 495 -8.02 0.17 13.14
N SER A 496 -7.04 0.95 12.72
CA SER A 496 -5.82 1.24 13.48
C SER A 496 -5.97 2.37 14.50
N LEU A 497 -7.14 3.03 14.58
CA LEU A 497 -7.36 4.10 15.55
C LEU A 497 -7.26 3.55 16.99
N PRO A 498 -6.65 4.30 17.91
CA PRO A 498 -6.63 3.95 19.31
C PRO A 498 -8.05 4.05 19.89
N TYR A 499 -8.38 3.14 20.78
CA TYR A 499 -9.62 3.22 21.56
C TYR A 499 -9.36 2.80 23.01
N GLU A 500 -10.20 3.29 23.90
CA GLU A 500 -10.21 2.91 25.31
C GLU A 500 -11.63 2.52 25.73
N THR A 501 -11.71 1.62 26.70
CA THR A 501 -12.99 1.27 27.33
C THR A 501 -13.03 1.89 28.71
N ILE A 502 -13.96 2.81 28.91
CA ILE A 502 -14.16 3.56 30.16
C ILE A 502 -15.49 3.17 30.81
N ILE A 503 -15.63 3.43 32.09
CA ILE A 503 -16.89 3.25 32.82
C ILE A 503 -17.55 4.62 32.97
N VAL A 504 -18.74 4.78 32.41
CA VAL A 504 -19.55 6.00 32.49
C VAL A 504 -20.87 5.68 33.16
N ALA A 505 -21.14 6.27 34.32
CA ALA A 505 -22.33 6.00 35.13
C ALA A 505 -22.61 4.48 35.33
N GLY A 506 -21.53 3.70 35.53
CA GLY A 506 -21.62 2.26 35.78
C GLY A 506 -21.75 1.37 34.53
N LYS A 507 -21.70 1.95 33.32
CA LYS A 507 -21.79 1.24 32.03
C LYS A 507 -20.48 1.33 31.28
N LYS A 508 -20.15 0.27 30.51
CA LYS A 508 -18.98 0.25 29.61
C LYS A 508 -19.24 1.12 28.41
N VAL A 509 -18.34 2.01 28.11
CA VAL A 509 -18.35 2.93 26.98
C VAL A 509 -17.01 2.85 26.25
N HIS A 510 -17.06 2.63 24.97
CA HIS A 510 -15.87 2.60 24.10
C HIS A 510 -15.67 3.99 23.51
N ASN A 511 -14.52 4.58 23.78
CA ASN A 511 -14.11 5.89 23.27
C ASN A 511 -12.98 5.70 22.25
N VAL A 512 -13.24 6.02 20.99
CA VAL A 512 -12.30 5.86 19.87
C VAL A 512 -11.74 7.23 19.51
N ASP A 513 -10.43 7.32 19.40
CA ASP A 513 -9.67 8.49 18.94
C ASP A 513 -10.13 9.80 19.56
N LYS A 514 -10.05 9.89 20.88
CA LYS A 514 -10.41 11.10 21.66
C LYS A 514 -11.82 11.63 21.33
N SER A 515 -12.79 10.74 21.33
CA SER A 515 -14.21 11.02 21.06
C SER A 515 -14.55 11.28 19.58
N ALA A 516 -13.73 10.84 18.63
CA ALA A 516 -14.17 10.76 17.24
C ALA A 516 -15.41 9.84 17.12
N LEU A 517 -15.43 8.75 17.89
CA LEU A 517 -16.57 7.84 18.04
C LEU A 517 -16.70 7.40 19.50
N VAL A 518 -17.89 7.50 20.06
CA VAL A 518 -18.24 6.94 21.37
C VAL A 518 -19.36 5.92 21.22
N ALA A 519 -19.17 4.69 21.71
CA ALA A 519 -20.14 3.60 21.58
C ALA A 519 -20.48 2.99 22.93
N CYS A 520 -21.77 2.76 23.19
CA CYS A 520 -22.26 2.03 24.35
C CYS A 520 -23.24 0.93 23.90
N PHE A 521 -22.85 -0.33 24.14
CA PHE A 521 -23.64 -1.51 23.75
C PHE A 521 -24.28 -2.22 24.95
N GLU A 522 -24.11 -1.68 26.15
CA GLU A 522 -24.71 -2.21 27.37
C GLU A 522 -26.23 -2.10 27.37
N SER A 523 -26.90 -3.06 28.00
CA SER A 523 -28.35 -3.02 28.20
C SER A 523 -28.73 -2.05 29.33
N GLU A 524 -29.99 -1.61 29.32
CA GLU A 524 -30.59 -0.77 30.37
C GLU A 524 -29.78 0.49 30.69
N ILE A 525 -29.38 1.25 29.67
CA ILE A 525 -28.76 2.56 29.84
C ILE A 525 -29.84 3.57 30.27
N ASP A 526 -29.46 4.42 31.22
CA ASP A 526 -30.30 5.51 31.71
C ASP A 526 -29.90 6.87 31.10
N GLU A 527 -30.67 7.90 31.43
CA GLU A 527 -30.44 9.26 30.93
C GLU A 527 -29.06 9.81 31.36
N ASN A 528 -28.53 9.37 32.53
CA ASN A 528 -27.23 9.87 33.02
C ASN A 528 -26.09 9.38 32.13
N VAL A 529 -26.14 8.12 31.67
CA VAL A 529 -25.18 7.58 30.71
C VAL A 529 -25.19 8.37 29.42
N VAL A 530 -26.40 8.62 28.88
CA VAL A 530 -26.60 9.39 27.64
C VAL A 530 -26.07 10.83 27.77
N ARG A 531 -26.39 11.51 28.87
CA ARG A 531 -25.89 12.87 29.15
C ARG A 531 -24.36 12.91 29.24
N SER A 532 -23.79 11.99 29.97
CA SER A 532 -22.33 11.92 30.13
C SER A 532 -21.62 11.66 28.79
N ILE A 533 -22.18 10.80 27.93
CA ILE A 533 -21.64 10.58 26.57
C ILE A 533 -21.78 11.85 25.72
N ALA A 534 -22.93 12.54 25.78
CA ALA A 534 -23.13 13.79 25.03
C ALA A 534 -22.16 14.90 25.49
N GLU A 535 -21.80 14.95 26.78
CA GLU A 535 -20.81 15.90 27.33
C GLU A 535 -19.38 15.65 26.84
N MET A 536 -19.07 14.46 26.31
CA MET A 536 -17.79 14.20 25.65
C MET A 536 -17.70 14.86 24.26
N ASN A 537 -18.79 15.41 23.74
CA ASN A 537 -18.88 16.01 22.39
C ASN A 537 -18.34 15.10 21.28
N PRO A 538 -18.79 13.83 21.16
CA PRO A 538 -18.29 12.94 20.14
C PRO A 538 -18.75 13.38 18.74
N SER A 539 -17.94 13.13 17.70
CA SER A 539 -18.41 13.31 16.33
C SER A 539 -19.50 12.29 15.98
N TYR A 540 -19.35 11.06 16.50
CA TYR A 540 -20.30 9.98 16.33
C TYR A 540 -20.65 9.32 17.66
N ALA A 541 -21.94 9.06 17.92
CA ALA A 541 -22.40 8.31 19.07
C ALA A 541 -23.22 7.09 18.64
N VAL A 542 -22.89 5.91 19.20
CA VAL A 542 -23.57 4.66 18.85
C VAL A 542 -24.14 3.97 20.08
N PHE A 543 -25.37 3.51 19.92
CA PHE A 543 -26.07 2.74 20.92
C PHE A 543 -26.68 1.50 20.27
N ARG A 544 -26.93 0.46 21.07
CA ARG A 544 -27.67 -0.71 20.64
C ARG A 544 -29.16 -0.46 20.86
N ASP A 545 -30.05 -0.94 19.99
CA ASP A 545 -31.51 -0.77 20.14
C ASP A 545 -32.01 -1.36 21.46
N HIS A 546 -31.52 -2.55 21.80
CA HIS A 546 -31.81 -3.23 23.08
C HIS A 546 -31.22 -2.52 24.33
N SER A 547 -30.39 -1.50 24.17
CA SER A 547 -29.91 -0.69 25.29
C SER A 547 -31.01 0.13 25.98
N PHE A 548 -32.12 0.39 25.31
CA PHE A 548 -33.20 1.23 25.82
C PHE A 548 -34.39 0.42 26.33
N ARG A 549 -34.86 0.73 27.56
CA ARG A 549 -36.03 0.06 28.15
C ARG A 549 -37.36 0.37 27.45
N SER A 550 -37.46 1.51 26.76
CA SER A 550 -38.69 1.96 26.11
C SER A 550 -38.40 2.92 24.95
N SER A 551 -39.36 3.03 24.03
CA SER A 551 -39.30 3.99 22.92
C SER A 551 -39.21 5.45 23.39
N SER A 552 -39.72 5.79 24.58
CA SER A 552 -39.57 7.13 25.18
C SER A 552 -38.13 7.46 25.54
N ASN A 553 -37.36 6.50 26.02
CA ASN A 553 -35.93 6.71 26.30
C ASN A 553 -35.12 6.94 25.03
N LYS A 554 -35.53 6.33 23.92
CA LYS A 554 -34.91 6.54 22.60
C LYS A 554 -35.20 7.95 22.03
N ILE A 555 -36.41 8.47 22.23
CA ILE A 555 -36.78 9.85 21.85
C ILE A 555 -35.99 10.86 22.68
N ASN A 556 -35.86 10.64 23.98
CA ASN A 556 -35.07 11.50 24.86
C ASN A 556 -33.58 11.56 24.49
N LEU A 557 -33.03 10.46 23.91
CA LEU A 557 -31.66 10.41 23.40
C LEU A 557 -31.38 11.57 22.43
N GLU A 558 -32.20 11.71 21.39
CA GLU A 558 -32.02 12.75 20.36
C GLU A 558 -32.12 14.15 20.96
N GLU A 559 -33.06 14.39 21.89
CA GLU A 559 -33.24 15.69 22.53
C GLU A 559 -32.04 16.05 23.44
N ILE A 560 -31.47 15.08 24.16
CA ILE A 560 -30.28 15.31 25.01
C ILE A 560 -29.09 15.72 24.13
N PHE A 561 -28.85 15.00 23.03
CA PHE A 561 -27.74 15.34 22.12
C PHE A 561 -27.96 16.68 21.42
N LYS A 562 -29.18 17.01 20.97
CA LYS A 562 -29.49 18.33 20.42
C LYS A 562 -29.17 19.48 21.38
N MET A 563 -29.36 19.25 22.67
CA MET A 563 -29.08 20.25 23.71
C MET A 563 -27.58 20.33 24.09
N LYS A 564 -26.89 19.21 24.15
CA LYS A 564 -25.55 19.09 24.72
C LYS A 564 -24.45 19.01 23.67
N SER A 565 -24.70 18.33 22.56
CA SER A 565 -23.74 18.09 21.47
C SER A 565 -24.46 18.06 20.13
N PRO A 566 -24.93 19.21 19.61
CA PRO A 566 -25.81 19.29 18.45
C PRO A 566 -25.15 18.79 17.15
N ASP A 567 -23.83 18.79 17.08
CA ASP A 567 -23.05 18.34 15.90
C ASP A 567 -22.80 16.82 15.89
N THR A 568 -23.16 16.10 16.97
CA THR A 568 -23.00 14.65 17.06
C THR A 568 -23.96 13.90 16.14
N VAL A 569 -23.43 13.02 15.28
CA VAL A 569 -24.25 12.09 14.52
C VAL A 569 -24.55 10.85 15.37
N ILE A 570 -25.83 10.59 15.65
CA ILE A 570 -26.25 9.46 16.46
C ILE A 570 -26.71 8.30 15.59
N ARG A 571 -26.36 7.10 15.97
CA ARG A 571 -26.86 5.87 15.35
C ARG A 571 -27.27 4.86 16.42
N VAL A 572 -28.38 4.19 16.18
CA VAL A 572 -28.84 3.02 16.95
C VAL A 572 -28.76 1.81 16.04
N ILE A 573 -28.11 0.73 16.49
CA ILE A 573 -27.87 -0.52 15.73
C ILE A 573 -28.62 -1.70 16.36
#